data_69a8cfb10186068bfbd431dc19394ebe
#
_entry.id   69a8cfb10186068bfbd431dc19394ebe
#
_cell.length_a   1.000
_cell.length_b   1.000
_cell.length_c   1.000
_cell.angle_alpha   90.00
_cell.angle_beta   90.00
_cell.angle_gamma   90.00
#
_symmetry.space_group_name_H-M   'P 1'
#
loop_
_entity.id
_entity.type
_entity.pdbx_description
1 polymer ?
#
loop_
_entity_poly.entity_id
_entity_poly.type
_entity_poly.pdbx_seq_one_letter_code
_entity_poly.pdbx_strand_id
1 'polypeptide(L)'
;MVKIIIKNKRELIGSYINGNYTTKIYDDGTRIRETEEDEFIPAFAENCDIKITDSCNMGCSFCHEGSTPDGKHGDILNPKFLSTFHPYQEIAVGGGSVFEHPDLIPFLENLKKQKVIANITVHQVHFMQNLELIRKMIEEKLVYGIGVSVSAPTDELLSALSEFPNAVCHVINGIWNERVAEMMVDKNLKVLILGYKELRRGNDYLSIYDKNVNKNKKWLYDNLSELLKKFKLISFDNLAIEQLNVKRLLSDEEWESFYQGDDGTSTFYIDAINQKFARSSTAAFDKRYPIDNLSMDEMFKIITDEYRKEKSK
;
A
#
# COMPACT_ATOMS: atom_id res chain seq x y z
N MET A 1 21.85 18.53 24.90
CA MET A 1 21.22 17.23 24.56
C MET A 1 19.77 17.29 25.04
N VAL A 2 18.83 17.65 24.12
CA VAL A 2 17.40 17.77 24.47
C VAL A 2 16.77 16.38 24.23
N LYS A 3 16.44 15.68 25.31
CA LYS A 3 15.64 14.46 25.26
C LYS A 3 14.19 14.86 24.94
N ILE A 4 13.77 14.73 23.68
CA ILE A 4 12.35 14.79 23.33
C ILE A 4 11.75 13.45 23.74
N ILE A 5 11.12 13.40 24.90
CA ILE A 5 10.32 12.25 25.32
C ILE A 5 8.95 12.42 24.63
N ILE A 6 8.78 11.82 23.45
CA ILE A 6 7.46 11.68 22.84
C ILE A 6 6.71 10.60 23.64
N LYS A 7 5.86 11.05 24.56
CA LYS A 7 4.91 10.19 25.28
C LYS A 7 3.67 9.92 24.42
N ASN A 8 3.82 9.28 23.30
CA ASN A 8 2.73 8.50 22.71
C ASN A 8 3.01 7.04 23.08
N LYS A 9 2.19 6.54 23.99
CA LYS A 9 2.25 5.14 24.43
C LYS A 9 1.69 4.29 23.29
N ARG A 10 2.58 3.81 22.40
CA ARG A 10 2.23 2.82 21.37
C ARG A 10 1.74 1.56 22.04
N GLU A 11 0.62 1.03 21.60
CA GLU A 11 0.10 -0.25 22.07
C GLU A 11 0.54 -1.36 21.12
N LEU A 12 1.13 -2.43 21.67
CA LEU A 12 1.52 -3.60 20.88
C LEU A 12 0.25 -4.35 20.47
N ILE A 13 -0.02 -4.43 19.16
CA ILE A 13 -1.12 -5.23 18.60
C ILE A 13 -0.74 -6.71 18.60
N GLY A 14 0.48 -7.04 18.21
CA GLY A 14 0.95 -8.40 18.13
C GLY A 14 2.43 -8.53 17.79
N SER A 15 2.92 -9.76 17.93
CA SER A 15 4.28 -10.13 17.57
C SER A 15 4.27 -11.52 16.97
N TYR A 16 5.16 -11.76 16.00
CA TYR A 16 5.35 -13.06 15.37
C TYR A 16 6.80 -13.27 14.96
N ILE A 17 7.18 -14.54 14.79
CA ILE A 17 8.47 -14.94 14.24
C ILE A 17 8.27 -15.18 12.73
N ASN A 18 9.16 -14.64 11.92
CA ASN A 18 9.17 -14.84 10.47
C ASN A 18 10.56 -15.20 9.98
N GLY A 19 10.79 -16.47 9.72
CA GLY A 19 12.11 -16.97 9.37
C GLY A 19 13.10 -16.77 10.51
N ASN A 20 14.14 -15.94 10.29
CA ASN A 20 15.23 -15.69 11.25
C ASN A 20 15.01 -14.43 12.11
N TYR A 21 13.83 -13.82 12.10
CA TYR A 21 13.58 -12.58 12.83
C TYR A 21 12.23 -12.54 13.52
N THR A 22 12.10 -11.66 14.50
CA THR A 22 10.85 -11.34 15.19
C THR A 22 10.31 -10.00 14.68
N THR A 23 9.00 -9.95 14.41
CA THR A 23 8.28 -8.71 14.05
C THR A 23 7.33 -8.34 15.18
N LYS A 24 7.32 -7.05 15.55
CA LYS A 24 6.37 -6.44 16.48
C LYS A 24 5.57 -5.36 15.75
N ILE A 25 4.25 -5.38 15.88
CA ILE A 25 3.33 -4.42 15.23
C ILE A 25 2.59 -3.63 16.30
N TYR A 26 2.51 -2.33 16.11
CA TYR A 26 1.89 -1.38 17.02
C TYR A 26 0.64 -0.75 16.40
N ASP A 27 -0.23 -0.21 17.26
CA ASP A 27 -1.52 0.39 16.89
C ASP A 27 -1.42 1.63 15.99
N ASP A 28 -0.28 2.31 15.98
CA ASP A 28 0.00 3.45 15.10
C ASP A 28 0.53 3.06 13.71
N GLY A 29 0.63 1.75 13.43
CA GLY A 29 1.18 1.19 12.20
C GLY A 29 2.70 1.00 12.22
N THR A 30 3.37 1.31 13.32
CA THR A 30 4.81 1.06 13.45
C THR A 30 5.09 -0.44 13.47
N ARG A 31 6.06 -0.85 12.65
CA ARG A 31 6.62 -2.22 12.66
C ARG A 31 8.08 -2.18 13.08
N ILE A 32 8.46 -3.09 13.96
CA ILE A 32 9.85 -3.28 14.39
C ILE A 32 10.24 -4.72 14.09
N ARG A 33 11.33 -4.90 13.35
CA ARG A 33 11.97 -6.20 13.09
C ARG A 33 13.24 -6.31 13.91
N GLU A 34 13.49 -7.49 14.45
CA GLU A 34 14.66 -7.76 15.26
C GLU A 34 15.24 -9.12 14.85
N THR A 35 16.53 -9.15 14.50
CA THR A 35 17.31 -10.37 14.20
C THR A 35 18.71 -10.26 14.82
N GLU A 36 19.36 -11.39 15.05
CA GLU A 36 20.79 -11.48 15.44
C GLU A 36 21.68 -11.70 14.21
N GLU A 37 21.12 -11.84 13.02
CA GLU A 37 21.82 -12.07 11.76
C GLU A 37 21.94 -10.78 10.95
N ASP A 38 22.80 -10.78 9.93
CA ASP A 38 23.06 -9.60 9.09
C ASP A 38 21.90 -9.26 8.15
N GLU A 39 21.03 -10.23 7.82
CA GLU A 39 19.92 -10.07 6.88
C GLU A 39 18.62 -10.63 7.45
N PHE A 40 17.48 -10.01 7.07
CA PHE A 40 16.15 -10.52 7.35
C PHE A 40 15.72 -11.52 6.27
N ILE A 41 15.54 -12.79 6.66
CA ILE A 41 15.14 -13.89 5.75
C ILE A 41 13.73 -14.34 6.13
N PRO A 42 12.68 -13.83 5.47
CA PRO A 42 11.31 -14.18 5.77
C PRO A 42 10.97 -15.62 5.33
N ALA A 43 10.22 -16.33 6.14
CA ALA A 43 9.64 -17.63 5.80
C ALA A 43 8.30 -17.48 5.05
N PHE A 44 7.58 -16.38 5.31
CA PHE A 44 6.33 -16.02 4.65
C PHE A 44 6.26 -14.51 4.40
N ALA A 45 5.38 -14.08 3.51
CA ALA A 45 5.20 -12.66 3.20
C ALA A 45 4.69 -11.90 4.42
N GLU A 46 5.31 -10.77 4.75
CA GLU A 46 4.80 -9.88 5.80
C GLU A 46 3.59 -9.09 5.35
N ASN A 47 3.62 -8.67 4.08
CA ASN A 47 2.54 -7.90 3.45
C ASN A 47 2.12 -8.56 2.15
N CYS A 48 0.84 -8.40 1.81
CA CYS A 48 0.32 -8.77 0.50
C CYS A 48 -0.70 -7.72 0.05
N ASP A 49 -0.56 -7.25 -1.19
CA ASP A 49 -1.57 -6.45 -1.85
C ASP A 49 -2.57 -7.37 -2.54
N ILE A 50 -3.85 -7.25 -2.21
CA ILE A 50 -4.91 -8.05 -2.83
C ILE A 50 -5.85 -7.14 -3.59
N LYS A 51 -5.87 -7.30 -4.92
CA LYS A 51 -6.86 -6.69 -5.80
C LYS A 51 -8.13 -7.53 -5.82
N ILE A 52 -9.22 -6.98 -5.27
CA ILE A 52 -10.49 -7.71 -5.12
C ILE A 52 -11.54 -7.36 -6.18
N THR A 53 -11.44 -6.21 -6.81
CA THR A 53 -12.44 -5.75 -7.78
C THR A 53 -11.85 -4.83 -8.84
N ASP A 54 -12.41 -4.88 -10.06
CA ASP A 54 -12.23 -3.89 -11.12
C ASP A 54 -13.43 -2.94 -11.23
N SER A 55 -14.49 -3.12 -10.43
CA SER A 55 -15.64 -2.24 -10.42
C SER A 55 -15.28 -0.89 -9.79
N CYS A 56 -15.51 0.21 -10.52
CA CYS A 56 -15.27 1.57 -10.02
C CYS A 56 -15.91 2.60 -10.94
N ASN A 57 -16.69 3.53 -10.38
CA ASN A 57 -17.37 4.59 -11.09
C ASN A 57 -16.58 5.92 -11.17
N MET A 58 -15.34 5.99 -10.65
CA MET A 58 -14.56 7.23 -10.61
C MET A 58 -14.01 7.67 -11.96
N GLY A 59 -13.74 6.75 -12.88
CA GLY A 59 -13.27 7.09 -14.22
C GLY A 59 -11.92 7.84 -14.27
N CYS A 60 -11.05 7.70 -13.25
CA CYS A 60 -9.75 8.39 -13.19
C CYS A 60 -8.97 8.19 -14.50
N SER A 61 -8.55 9.29 -15.13
CA SER A 61 -7.87 9.26 -16.44
C SER A 61 -6.49 8.58 -16.39
N PHE A 62 -5.85 8.55 -15.24
CA PHE A 62 -4.55 7.91 -14.99
C PHE A 62 -4.64 6.56 -14.25
N CYS A 63 -5.81 5.93 -14.20
CA CYS A 63 -6.00 4.67 -13.47
C CYS A 63 -5.18 3.53 -14.06
N HIS A 64 -4.17 3.07 -13.34
CA HIS A 64 -3.33 1.93 -13.75
C HIS A 64 -4.06 0.58 -13.67
N GLU A 65 -5.15 0.48 -12.87
CA GLU A 65 -6.02 -0.69 -12.83
C GLU A 65 -6.98 -0.76 -14.02
N GLY A 66 -7.28 0.38 -14.66
CA GLY A 66 -8.22 0.45 -15.77
C GLY A 66 -9.67 0.16 -15.35
N SER A 67 -9.99 0.28 -14.07
CA SER A 67 -11.30 -0.04 -13.48
C SER A 67 -12.45 0.72 -14.14
N THR A 68 -13.60 0.06 -14.31
CA THR A 68 -14.81 0.59 -14.95
C THR A 68 -16.04 0.29 -14.10
N PRO A 69 -17.17 0.96 -14.32
CA PRO A 69 -18.42 0.64 -13.59
C PRO A 69 -18.88 -0.81 -13.78
N ASP A 70 -18.61 -1.41 -14.94
CA ASP A 70 -18.94 -2.80 -15.26
C ASP A 70 -17.81 -3.79 -14.93
N GLY A 71 -16.86 -3.35 -14.10
CA GLY A 71 -15.71 -4.17 -13.68
C GLY A 71 -16.14 -5.41 -12.90
N LYS A 72 -15.33 -6.46 -12.98
CA LYS A 72 -15.60 -7.74 -12.32
C LYS A 72 -15.12 -7.73 -10.87
N HIS A 73 -15.74 -8.57 -10.06
CA HIS A 73 -15.29 -8.89 -8.71
C HIS A 73 -14.51 -10.22 -8.72
N GLY A 74 -13.50 -10.29 -7.86
CA GLY A 74 -12.76 -11.52 -7.61
C GLY A 74 -13.49 -12.42 -6.62
N ASP A 75 -13.20 -13.73 -6.64
CA ASP A 75 -13.64 -14.60 -5.55
C ASP A 75 -12.71 -14.40 -4.34
N ILE A 76 -13.26 -13.87 -3.26
CA ILE A 76 -12.54 -13.58 -2.01
C ILE A 76 -13.08 -14.35 -0.80
N LEU A 77 -13.89 -15.39 -1.02
CA LEU A 77 -14.41 -16.24 0.03
C LEU A 77 -13.97 -17.70 -0.08
N ASN A 78 -13.83 -18.23 -1.29
CA ASN A 78 -13.62 -19.65 -1.54
C ASN A 78 -12.17 -20.09 -1.81
N PRO A 79 -11.25 -19.28 -2.40
CA PRO A 79 -9.90 -19.73 -2.68
C PRO A 79 -9.15 -20.24 -1.45
N LYS A 80 -8.39 -21.33 -1.63
CA LYS A 80 -7.66 -22.00 -0.54
C LYS A 80 -6.74 -21.04 0.22
N PHE A 81 -6.05 -20.13 -0.49
CA PHE A 81 -5.10 -19.21 0.14
C PHE A 81 -5.73 -18.34 1.24
N LEU A 82 -7.03 -18.05 1.14
CA LEU A 82 -7.75 -17.22 2.11
C LEU A 82 -7.86 -17.82 3.52
N SER A 83 -7.53 -19.10 3.68
CA SER A 83 -7.46 -19.78 4.98
C SER A 83 -6.03 -20.04 5.45
N THR A 84 -5.03 -19.49 4.77
CA THR A 84 -3.60 -19.80 5.00
C THR A 84 -2.75 -18.57 5.36
N PHE A 85 -3.40 -17.48 5.79
CA PHE A 85 -2.72 -16.30 6.31
C PHE A 85 -2.07 -16.59 7.66
N HIS A 86 -0.95 -15.92 7.91
CA HIS A 86 -0.33 -15.92 9.22
C HIS A 86 -0.96 -14.85 10.13
N PRO A 87 -1.11 -15.10 11.43
CA PRO A 87 -1.54 -14.07 12.38
C PRO A 87 -0.60 -12.86 12.33
N TYR A 88 -1.22 -11.67 12.30
CA TYR A 88 -0.55 -10.36 12.20
C TYR A 88 0.15 -10.08 10.85
N GLN A 89 -0.02 -10.92 9.84
CA GLN A 89 0.30 -10.58 8.46
C GLN A 89 -0.55 -9.37 8.03
N GLU A 90 0.03 -8.45 7.28
CA GLU A 90 -0.69 -7.26 6.79
C GLU A 90 -1.20 -7.47 5.37
N ILE A 91 -2.46 -7.14 5.14
CA ILE A 91 -3.10 -7.24 3.84
C ILE A 91 -3.62 -5.86 3.42
N ALA A 92 -3.16 -5.38 2.27
CA ALA A 92 -3.70 -4.19 1.64
C ALA A 92 -4.74 -4.58 0.59
N VAL A 93 -6.00 -4.28 0.89
CA VAL A 93 -7.14 -4.60 0.03
C VAL A 93 -7.42 -3.41 -0.88
N GLY A 94 -7.37 -3.65 -2.20
CA GLY A 94 -7.50 -2.60 -3.20
C GLY A 94 -8.12 -3.07 -4.52
N GLY A 95 -7.83 -2.30 -5.57
CA GLY A 95 -8.35 -2.49 -6.92
C GLY A 95 -9.17 -1.30 -7.40
N GLY A 96 -10.41 -1.55 -7.84
CA GLY A 96 -11.40 -0.51 -8.13
C GLY A 96 -11.94 0.15 -6.86
N SER A 97 -13.26 0.22 -6.70
CA SER A 97 -13.89 0.62 -5.44
C SER A 97 -14.13 -0.61 -4.58
N VAL A 98 -13.38 -0.77 -3.49
CA VAL A 98 -13.55 -1.93 -2.61
C VAL A 98 -14.97 -2.05 -2.05
N PHE A 99 -15.68 -0.92 -1.89
CA PHE A 99 -17.07 -0.88 -1.42
C PHE A 99 -18.08 -1.43 -2.41
N GLU A 100 -17.71 -1.55 -3.71
CA GLU A 100 -18.55 -2.19 -4.72
C GLU A 100 -18.51 -3.73 -4.63
N HIS A 101 -17.54 -4.30 -3.89
CA HIS A 101 -17.45 -5.75 -3.76
C HIS A 101 -18.50 -6.27 -2.78
N PRO A 102 -19.43 -7.16 -3.20
CA PRO A 102 -20.54 -7.62 -2.35
C PRO A 102 -20.07 -8.38 -1.10
N ASP A 103 -18.94 -9.06 -1.20
CA ASP A 103 -18.39 -9.90 -0.12
C ASP A 103 -17.30 -9.19 0.70
N LEU A 104 -17.16 -7.86 0.61
CA LEU A 104 -16.11 -7.14 1.34
C LEU A 104 -16.18 -7.40 2.85
N ILE A 105 -17.34 -7.25 3.48
CA ILE A 105 -17.50 -7.42 4.93
C ILE A 105 -17.24 -8.87 5.37
N PRO A 106 -17.85 -9.91 4.77
CA PRO A 106 -17.51 -11.30 5.07
C PRO A 106 -16.02 -11.62 4.92
N PHE A 107 -15.36 -11.06 3.91
CA PHE A 107 -13.93 -11.22 3.70
C PHE A 107 -13.11 -10.59 4.85
N LEU A 108 -13.40 -9.36 5.22
CA LEU A 108 -12.72 -8.67 6.33
C LEU A 108 -12.96 -9.39 7.68
N GLU A 109 -14.16 -9.93 7.90
CA GLU A 109 -14.46 -10.76 9.07
C GLU A 109 -13.63 -12.06 9.10
N ASN A 110 -13.42 -12.67 7.94
CA ASN A 110 -12.54 -13.84 7.82
C ASN A 110 -11.09 -13.48 8.16
N LEU A 111 -10.56 -12.38 7.62
CA LEU A 111 -9.21 -11.89 7.95
C LEU A 111 -9.08 -11.62 9.46
N LYS A 112 -10.05 -10.96 10.07
CA LYS A 112 -10.08 -10.70 11.52
C LYS A 112 -10.06 -11.99 12.34
N LYS A 113 -10.84 -13.02 11.98
CA LYS A 113 -10.84 -14.33 12.65
C LYS A 113 -9.46 -14.97 12.63
N GLN A 114 -8.68 -14.78 11.57
CA GLN A 114 -7.30 -15.25 11.44
C GLN A 114 -6.28 -14.32 12.09
N LYS A 115 -6.72 -13.21 12.72
CA LYS A 115 -5.87 -12.15 13.30
C LYS A 115 -4.99 -11.44 12.26
N VAL A 116 -5.44 -11.39 11.02
CA VAL A 116 -4.77 -10.66 9.95
C VAL A 116 -5.07 -9.16 10.09
N ILE A 117 -4.09 -8.32 9.82
CA ILE A 117 -4.23 -6.86 9.83
C ILE A 117 -4.65 -6.41 8.44
N ALA A 118 -5.91 -6.09 8.27
CA ALA A 118 -6.43 -5.60 7.00
C ALA A 118 -6.37 -4.07 6.92
N ASN A 119 -5.89 -3.57 5.79
CA ASN A 119 -5.94 -2.17 5.39
C ASN A 119 -6.69 -2.07 4.06
N ILE A 120 -7.45 -1.00 3.84
CA ILE A 120 -8.16 -0.77 2.57
C ILE A 120 -7.62 0.47 1.87
N THR A 121 -7.63 0.46 0.54
CA THR A 121 -7.33 1.64 -0.28
C THR A 121 -8.59 2.09 -1.02
N VAL A 122 -8.92 3.38 -0.89
CA VAL A 122 -10.12 3.97 -1.45
C VAL A 122 -9.83 5.30 -2.15
N HIS A 123 -10.65 5.68 -3.11
CA HIS A 123 -10.61 7.02 -3.71
C HIS A 123 -11.21 8.05 -2.74
N GLN A 124 -10.70 9.30 -2.73
CA GLN A 124 -11.16 10.37 -1.85
C GLN A 124 -12.69 10.58 -1.86
N VAL A 125 -13.34 10.41 -3.01
CA VAL A 125 -14.81 10.53 -3.12
C VAL A 125 -15.50 9.36 -2.41
N HIS A 126 -15.04 8.14 -2.64
CA HIS A 126 -15.58 6.96 -1.96
C HIS A 126 -15.33 7.01 -0.45
N PHE A 127 -14.19 7.54 -0.01
CA PHE A 127 -13.92 7.79 1.40
C PHE A 127 -14.99 8.68 2.03
N MET A 128 -15.25 9.85 1.41
CA MET A 128 -16.27 10.80 1.90
C MET A 128 -17.69 10.23 1.87
N GLN A 129 -18.02 9.44 0.87
CA GLN A 129 -19.34 8.81 0.73
C GLN A 129 -19.59 7.69 1.75
N ASN A 130 -18.54 7.06 2.32
CA ASN A 130 -18.65 5.89 3.16
C ASN A 130 -18.08 6.10 4.58
N LEU A 131 -18.00 7.33 5.07
CA LEU A 131 -17.41 7.66 6.39
C LEU A 131 -18.00 6.83 7.53
N GLU A 132 -19.33 6.66 7.59
CA GLU A 132 -20.00 5.88 8.62
C GLU A 132 -19.60 4.39 8.58
N LEU A 133 -19.57 3.80 7.37
CA LEU A 133 -19.14 2.42 7.20
C LEU A 133 -17.66 2.24 7.60
N ILE A 134 -16.82 3.20 7.23
CA ILE A 134 -15.40 3.19 7.58
C ILE A 134 -15.22 3.26 9.10
N ARG A 135 -15.92 4.17 9.80
CA ARG A 135 -15.88 4.24 11.28
C ARG A 135 -16.25 2.91 11.90
N LYS A 136 -17.36 2.32 11.44
CA LYS A 136 -17.80 1.00 11.92
C LYS A 136 -16.75 -0.09 11.69
N MET A 137 -16.15 -0.15 10.50
CA MET A 137 -15.12 -1.16 10.20
C MET A 137 -13.88 -1.00 11.12
N ILE A 138 -13.49 0.23 11.45
CA ILE A 138 -12.36 0.50 12.36
C ILE A 138 -12.73 0.16 13.80
N GLU A 139 -13.90 0.58 14.29
CA GLU A 139 -14.39 0.29 15.64
C GLU A 139 -14.50 -1.23 15.87
N GLU A 140 -14.98 -1.95 14.87
CA GLU A 140 -15.08 -3.41 14.89
C GLU A 140 -13.74 -4.11 14.62
N LYS A 141 -12.66 -3.38 14.40
CA LYS A 141 -11.32 -3.91 14.03
C LYS A 141 -11.36 -4.84 12.81
N LEU A 142 -12.20 -4.54 11.85
CA LEU A 142 -12.20 -5.16 10.53
C LEU A 142 -11.12 -4.56 9.64
N VAL A 143 -10.81 -3.28 9.85
CA VAL A 143 -9.78 -2.51 9.15
C VAL A 143 -8.95 -1.73 10.17
N TYR A 144 -7.64 -1.70 9.98
CA TYR A 144 -6.70 -0.98 10.86
C TYR A 144 -6.18 0.32 10.23
N GLY A 145 -5.95 0.33 8.93
CA GLY A 145 -5.48 1.50 8.20
C GLY A 145 -6.27 1.75 6.91
N ILE A 146 -6.31 3.00 6.49
CA ILE A 146 -7.00 3.42 5.27
C ILE A 146 -6.07 4.25 4.42
N GLY A 147 -5.76 3.75 3.22
CA GLY A 147 -5.14 4.53 2.17
C GLY A 147 -6.21 5.32 1.41
N VAL A 148 -6.09 6.63 1.37
CA VAL A 148 -7.02 7.49 0.62
C VAL A 148 -6.29 8.11 -0.55
N SER A 149 -6.66 7.71 -1.78
CA SER A 149 -6.09 8.30 -3.01
C SER A 149 -6.58 9.73 -3.18
N VAL A 150 -5.66 10.70 -3.05
CA VAL A 150 -5.94 12.13 -3.07
C VAL A 150 -5.35 12.76 -4.33
N SER A 151 -6.20 13.33 -5.16
CA SER A 151 -5.80 14.09 -6.35
C SER A 151 -6.37 15.52 -6.38
N ALA A 152 -7.45 15.76 -5.64
CA ALA A 152 -8.14 17.04 -5.53
C ALA A 152 -8.63 17.22 -4.08
N PRO A 153 -7.75 17.57 -3.12
CA PRO A 153 -8.13 17.75 -1.73
C PRO A 153 -9.09 18.92 -1.55
N THR A 154 -10.02 18.81 -0.60
CA THR A 154 -10.87 19.87 -0.11
C THR A 154 -10.71 20.00 1.40
N ASP A 155 -11.09 21.13 1.97
CA ASP A 155 -11.00 21.33 3.43
C ASP A 155 -11.86 20.32 4.19
N GLU A 156 -13.00 19.91 3.65
CA GLU A 156 -13.86 18.88 4.22
C GLU A 156 -13.17 17.51 4.24
N LEU A 157 -12.50 17.15 3.14
CA LEU A 157 -11.73 15.91 3.08
C LEU A 157 -10.58 15.92 4.10
N LEU A 158 -9.82 17.02 4.15
CA LEU A 158 -8.68 17.15 5.07
C LEU A 158 -9.14 17.12 6.53
N SER A 159 -10.29 17.72 6.83
CA SER A 159 -10.92 17.64 8.16
C SER A 159 -11.33 16.21 8.49
N ALA A 160 -12.04 15.52 7.57
CA ALA A 160 -12.46 14.14 7.78
C ALA A 160 -11.27 13.19 7.98
N LEU A 161 -10.18 13.35 7.21
CA LEU A 161 -8.97 12.55 7.37
C LEU A 161 -8.34 12.68 8.76
N SER A 162 -8.46 13.85 9.40
CA SER A 162 -7.91 14.08 10.75
C SER A 162 -8.62 13.28 11.84
N GLU A 163 -9.83 12.77 11.59
CA GLU A 163 -10.59 11.92 12.51
C GLU A 163 -10.02 10.47 12.54
N PHE A 164 -9.24 10.08 11.53
CA PHE A 164 -8.71 8.73 11.37
C PHE A 164 -7.18 8.70 11.54
N PRO A 165 -6.66 8.37 12.74
CA PRO A 165 -5.22 8.42 13.02
C PRO A 165 -4.36 7.55 12.11
N ASN A 166 -4.94 6.49 11.54
CA ASN A 166 -4.29 5.55 10.62
C ASN A 166 -4.70 5.77 9.15
N ALA A 167 -5.28 6.94 8.82
CA ALA A 167 -5.45 7.34 7.45
C ALA A 167 -4.12 7.80 6.84
N VAL A 168 -3.86 7.38 5.60
CA VAL A 168 -2.67 7.73 4.82
C VAL A 168 -3.13 8.28 3.47
N CYS A 169 -2.75 9.49 3.14
CA CYS A 169 -3.02 10.08 1.84
C CYS A 169 -2.11 9.44 0.78
N HIS A 170 -2.68 8.71 -0.17
CA HIS A 170 -1.94 8.19 -1.31
C HIS A 170 -1.90 9.24 -2.41
N VAL A 171 -0.70 9.62 -2.82
CA VAL A 171 -0.45 10.56 -3.93
C VAL A 171 0.46 9.90 -4.95
N ILE A 172 0.32 10.25 -6.23
CA ILE A 172 1.05 9.61 -7.33
C ILE A 172 2.10 10.56 -7.87
N ASN A 173 3.35 10.13 -7.95
CA ASN A 173 4.43 10.85 -8.61
C ASN A 173 4.05 11.20 -10.06
N GLY A 174 4.10 12.48 -10.42
CA GLY A 174 3.66 12.97 -11.73
C GLY A 174 2.19 13.41 -11.82
N ILE A 175 1.31 12.98 -10.88
CA ILE A 175 -0.05 13.51 -10.72
C ILE A 175 -0.08 14.55 -9.59
N TRP A 176 0.54 14.21 -8.46
CA TRP A 176 0.71 15.15 -7.36
C TRP A 176 1.56 16.34 -7.81
N ASN A 177 1.03 17.54 -7.64
CA ASN A 177 1.64 18.78 -8.11
C ASN A 177 1.70 19.80 -6.96
N GLU A 178 2.43 20.91 -7.21
CA GLU A 178 2.65 21.97 -6.24
C GLU A 178 1.35 22.47 -5.60
N ARG A 179 0.34 22.81 -6.40
CA ARG A 179 -0.94 23.33 -5.91
C ARG A 179 -1.66 22.35 -4.97
N VAL A 180 -1.65 21.06 -5.29
CA VAL A 180 -2.26 20.02 -4.44
C VAL A 180 -1.45 19.86 -3.15
N ALA A 181 -0.12 19.88 -3.25
CA ALA A 181 0.75 19.79 -2.08
C ALA A 181 0.55 20.99 -1.11
N GLU A 182 0.47 22.21 -1.64
CA GLU A 182 0.22 23.42 -0.83
C GLU A 182 -1.07 23.34 0.01
N MET A 183 -2.10 22.68 -0.50
CA MET A 183 -3.35 22.45 0.27
C MET A 183 -3.17 21.44 1.39
N MET A 184 -2.19 20.54 1.28
CA MET A 184 -1.98 19.40 2.20
C MET A 184 -0.88 19.65 3.25
N VAL A 185 0.09 20.53 2.95
CA VAL A 185 1.22 20.80 3.87
C VAL A 185 0.75 21.37 5.20
N ASP A 186 1.51 21.14 6.27
CA ASP A 186 1.28 21.64 7.63
C ASP A 186 -0.10 21.25 8.22
N LYS A 187 -0.76 20.20 7.66
CA LYS A 187 -2.04 19.64 8.14
C LYS A 187 -1.86 18.37 8.97
N ASN A 188 -0.63 18.06 9.41
CA ASN A 188 -0.31 16.86 10.20
C ASN A 188 -0.72 15.53 9.53
N LEU A 189 -0.69 15.46 8.21
CA LEU A 189 -1.08 14.29 7.42
C LEU A 189 0.07 13.27 7.32
N LYS A 190 -0.31 11.99 7.22
CA LYS A 190 0.56 10.92 6.75
C LYS A 190 0.38 10.80 5.23
N VAL A 191 1.45 10.67 4.48
CA VAL A 191 1.43 10.59 3.01
C VAL A 191 2.22 9.37 2.55
N LEU A 192 1.65 8.60 1.63
CA LEU A 192 2.36 7.59 0.85
C LEU A 192 2.48 8.09 -0.59
N ILE A 193 3.72 8.28 -1.05
CA ILE A 193 3.99 8.61 -2.44
C ILE A 193 4.12 7.30 -3.23
N LEU A 194 3.24 7.14 -4.22
CA LEU A 194 3.23 6.03 -5.16
C LEU A 194 3.97 6.42 -6.43
N GLY A 195 4.73 5.50 -6.98
CA GLY A 195 5.33 5.68 -8.30
C GLY A 195 4.28 5.75 -9.42
N TYR A 196 4.59 6.50 -10.48
CA TYR A 196 3.74 6.56 -11.65
C TYR A 196 3.81 5.24 -12.44
N LYS A 197 2.67 4.56 -12.56
CA LYS A 197 2.57 3.27 -13.26
C LYS A 197 2.10 3.49 -14.70
N GLU A 198 2.99 3.21 -15.67
CA GLU A 198 2.71 3.30 -17.10
C GLU A 198 1.97 2.05 -17.59
N LEU A 199 0.76 1.85 -17.04
CA LEU A 199 -0.11 0.72 -17.33
C LEU A 199 -1.52 1.20 -17.66
N ARG A 200 -2.16 0.57 -18.63
CA ARG A 200 -3.56 0.85 -19.03
C ARG A 200 -3.80 2.35 -19.20
N ARG A 201 -4.85 2.94 -18.57
CA ARG A 201 -5.10 4.39 -18.68
C ARG A 201 -3.96 5.27 -18.16
N GLY A 202 -3.10 4.76 -17.28
CA GLY A 202 -1.88 5.49 -16.88
C GLY A 202 -0.94 5.71 -18.06
N ASN A 203 -0.78 4.72 -18.95
CA ASN A 203 0.01 4.85 -20.17
C ASN A 203 -0.65 5.83 -21.17
N ASP A 204 -1.98 5.72 -21.36
CA ASP A 204 -2.73 6.62 -22.23
C ASP A 204 -2.64 8.08 -21.75
N TYR A 205 -2.78 8.29 -20.44
CA TYR A 205 -2.64 9.61 -19.83
C TYR A 205 -1.26 10.20 -20.03
N LEU A 206 -0.21 9.42 -19.83
CA LEU A 206 1.16 9.86 -20.07
C LEU A 206 1.38 10.27 -21.52
N SER A 207 0.85 9.51 -22.49
CA SER A 207 1.01 9.83 -23.92
C SER A 207 0.36 11.17 -24.31
N ILE A 208 -0.70 11.60 -23.60
CA ILE A 208 -1.41 12.85 -23.87
C ILE A 208 -0.83 14.01 -23.05
N TYR A 209 -0.43 13.78 -21.81
CA TYR A 209 -0.04 14.79 -20.82
C TYR A 209 1.41 14.67 -20.36
N ASP A 210 2.29 14.13 -21.19
CA ASP A 210 3.71 13.88 -20.87
C ASP A 210 4.42 15.08 -20.26
N LYS A 211 4.22 16.29 -20.81
CA LYS A 211 4.81 17.54 -20.31
C LYS A 211 4.36 17.85 -18.88
N ASN A 212 3.08 17.66 -18.57
CA ASN A 212 2.54 17.94 -17.25
C ASN A 212 3.04 16.89 -16.25
N VAL A 213 3.00 15.61 -16.62
CA VAL A 213 3.47 14.51 -15.77
C VAL A 213 4.96 14.70 -15.47
N ASN A 214 5.79 14.99 -16.47
CA ASN A 214 7.23 15.21 -16.29
C ASN A 214 7.54 16.48 -15.51
N LYS A 215 6.77 17.55 -15.69
CA LYS A 215 6.86 18.76 -14.86
C LYS A 215 6.60 18.45 -13.39
N ASN A 216 5.54 17.69 -13.10
CA ASN A 216 5.18 17.33 -11.73
C ASN A 216 6.20 16.36 -11.11
N LYS A 217 6.71 15.37 -11.88
CA LYS A 217 7.79 14.47 -11.44
C LYS A 217 9.03 15.27 -11.05
N LYS A 218 9.43 16.22 -11.91
CA LYS A 218 10.58 17.11 -11.63
C LYS A 218 10.33 17.99 -10.41
N TRP A 219 9.17 18.62 -10.32
CA TRP A 219 8.82 19.45 -9.17
C TRP A 219 8.91 18.64 -7.86
N LEU A 220 8.33 17.43 -7.81
CA LEU A 220 8.37 16.59 -6.63
C LEU A 220 9.80 16.17 -6.29
N TYR A 221 10.60 15.78 -7.29
CA TYR A 221 12.00 15.44 -7.10
C TYR A 221 12.81 16.60 -6.48
N ASP A 222 12.64 17.80 -7.03
CA ASP A 222 13.39 18.99 -6.58
C ASP A 222 12.98 19.44 -5.17
N ASN A 223 11.71 19.26 -4.77
CA ASN A 223 11.17 19.77 -3.52
C ASN A 223 11.00 18.70 -2.42
N LEU A 224 11.37 17.44 -2.68
CA LEU A 224 11.08 16.32 -1.77
C LEU A 224 11.69 16.54 -0.38
N SER A 225 12.93 17.03 -0.26
CA SER A 225 13.59 17.27 1.02
C SER A 225 12.86 18.30 1.90
N GLU A 226 12.23 19.30 1.29
CA GLU A 226 11.44 20.29 2.04
C GLU A 226 10.06 19.73 2.41
N LEU A 227 9.44 18.93 1.50
CA LEU A 227 8.16 18.29 1.78
C LEU A 227 8.25 17.29 2.95
N LEU A 228 9.37 16.58 3.11
CA LEU A 228 9.61 15.68 4.25
C LEU A 228 9.45 16.37 5.60
N LYS A 229 9.66 17.69 5.69
CA LYS A 229 9.53 18.50 6.90
C LYS A 229 8.10 19.01 7.15
N LYS A 230 7.23 18.91 6.13
CA LYS A 230 5.89 19.52 6.11
C LYS A 230 4.74 18.56 6.42
N PHE A 231 5.04 17.28 6.51
CA PHE A 231 4.06 16.23 6.79
C PHE A 231 4.43 15.47 8.06
N LYS A 232 3.45 14.89 8.72
CA LYS A 232 3.67 14.04 9.90
C LYS A 232 4.55 12.83 9.56
N LEU A 233 4.33 12.25 8.37
CA LEU A 233 5.07 11.13 7.83
C LEU A 233 4.97 11.17 6.32
N ILE A 234 6.07 10.90 5.63
CA ILE A 234 6.08 10.54 4.21
C ILE A 234 6.70 9.15 4.08
N SER A 235 6.00 8.28 3.39
CA SER A 235 6.48 6.95 2.97
C SER A 235 6.38 6.81 1.45
N PHE A 236 6.99 5.75 0.90
CA PHE A 236 7.12 5.54 -0.53
C PHE A 236 6.86 4.07 -0.87
N ASP A 237 6.22 3.79 -2.00
CA ASP A 237 6.31 2.46 -2.60
C ASP A 237 7.66 2.30 -3.32
N ASN A 238 8.04 1.06 -3.65
CA ASN A 238 9.34 0.79 -4.28
C ASN A 238 9.52 1.51 -5.62
N LEU A 239 8.45 1.65 -6.40
CA LEU A 239 8.50 2.37 -7.67
C LEU A 239 8.74 3.88 -7.47
N ALA A 240 8.17 4.48 -6.43
CA ALA A 240 8.44 5.88 -6.08
C ALA A 240 9.86 6.07 -5.54
N ILE A 241 10.37 5.12 -4.75
CA ILE A 241 11.77 5.11 -4.28
C ILE A 241 12.72 5.20 -5.47
N GLU A 242 12.51 4.36 -6.49
CA GLU A 242 13.30 4.34 -7.72
C GLU A 242 13.15 5.64 -8.50
N GLN A 243 11.91 6.04 -8.84
CA GLN A 243 11.63 7.21 -9.68
C GLN A 243 12.11 8.52 -9.07
N LEU A 244 12.11 8.65 -7.74
CA LEU A 244 12.53 9.85 -7.01
C LEU A 244 13.97 9.75 -6.51
N ASN A 245 14.65 8.60 -6.71
CA ASN A 245 15.99 8.36 -6.16
C ASN A 245 16.07 8.76 -4.68
N VAL A 246 15.15 8.20 -3.85
CA VAL A 246 15.00 8.60 -2.44
C VAL A 246 16.30 8.39 -1.65
N LYS A 247 17.10 7.39 -2.01
CA LYS A 247 18.40 7.10 -1.38
C LYS A 247 19.32 8.35 -1.32
N ARG A 248 19.24 9.25 -2.30
CA ARG A 248 20.06 10.48 -2.33
C ARG A 248 19.82 11.44 -1.15
N LEU A 249 18.70 11.26 -0.44
CA LEU A 249 18.29 12.12 0.69
C LEU A 249 18.70 11.57 2.06
N LEU A 250 19.25 10.36 2.09
CA LEU A 250 19.55 9.60 3.29
C LEU A 250 21.05 9.25 3.35
N SER A 251 21.62 9.17 4.55
CA SER A 251 22.89 8.51 4.76
C SER A 251 22.77 7.00 4.52
N ASP A 252 23.87 6.29 4.39
CA ASP A 252 23.83 4.82 4.24
C ASP A 252 23.19 4.15 5.46
N GLU A 253 23.45 4.60 6.69
CA GLU A 253 22.83 4.11 7.92
C GLU A 253 21.32 4.36 7.96
N GLU A 254 20.89 5.56 7.58
CA GLU A 254 19.45 5.89 7.46
C GLU A 254 18.78 5.06 6.37
N TRP A 255 19.46 4.82 5.25
CA TRP A 255 18.95 3.99 4.18
C TRP A 255 18.73 2.55 4.60
N GLU A 256 19.69 1.92 5.29
CA GLU A 256 19.58 0.56 5.83
C GLU A 256 18.41 0.44 6.82
N SER A 257 18.19 1.48 7.64
CA SER A 257 17.06 1.51 8.58
C SER A 257 15.71 1.73 7.91
N PHE A 258 15.68 2.44 6.78
CA PHE A 258 14.46 2.83 6.07
C PHE A 258 14.03 1.78 5.05
N TYR A 259 14.97 1.24 4.26
CA TYR A 259 14.65 0.41 3.11
C TYR A 259 14.25 -1.00 3.53
N GLN A 260 13.02 -1.39 3.14
CA GLN A 260 12.43 -2.66 3.55
C GLN A 260 12.68 -3.83 2.58
N GLY A 261 13.44 -3.59 1.53
CA GLY A 261 13.74 -4.54 0.47
C GLY A 261 12.91 -4.34 -0.80
N ASP A 262 13.35 -4.99 -1.88
CA ASP A 262 12.67 -4.98 -3.18
C ASP A 262 11.32 -5.71 -3.13
N ASP A 263 10.44 -5.45 -4.10
CA ASP A 263 9.24 -6.23 -4.32
C ASP A 263 9.58 -7.73 -4.44
N GLY A 264 8.84 -8.58 -3.74
CA GLY A 264 9.05 -10.03 -3.73
C GLY A 264 10.04 -10.52 -2.68
N THR A 265 10.68 -9.66 -1.86
CA THR A 265 11.54 -10.09 -0.75
C THR A 265 10.74 -10.39 0.52
N SER A 266 9.77 -9.56 0.86
CA SER A 266 8.86 -9.72 2.00
C SER A 266 7.41 -9.46 1.66
N THR A 267 7.13 -9.14 0.39
CA THR A 267 5.80 -8.74 -0.11
C THR A 267 5.50 -9.41 -1.44
N PHE A 268 4.23 -9.52 -1.80
CA PHE A 268 3.79 -9.89 -3.14
C PHE A 268 2.37 -9.40 -3.41
N TYR A 269 1.90 -9.59 -4.65
CA TYR A 269 0.62 -9.09 -5.13
C TYR A 269 -0.28 -10.25 -5.59
N ILE A 270 -1.57 -10.17 -5.25
CA ILE A 270 -2.63 -11.09 -5.68
C ILE A 270 -3.69 -10.33 -6.48
N ASP A 271 -4.01 -10.84 -7.66
CA ASP A 271 -5.15 -10.41 -8.48
C ASP A 271 -6.25 -11.47 -8.36
N ALA A 272 -7.16 -11.27 -7.41
CA ALA A 272 -8.26 -12.21 -7.16
C ALA A 272 -9.26 -12.28 -8.32
N ILE A 273 -9.32 -11.25 -9.19
CA ILE A 273 -10.23 -11.23 -10.34
C ILE A 273 -9.74 -12.18 -11.43
N ASN A 274 -8.44 -12.12 -11.72
CA ASN A 274 -7.82 -12.93 -12.76
C ASN A 274 -7.21 -14.24 -12.21
N GLN A 275 -7.36 -14.50 -10.91
CA GLN A 275 -6.80 -15.66 -10.21
C GLN A 275 -5.29 -15.82 -10.47
N LYS A 276 -4.55 -14.71 -10.31
CA LYS A 276 -3.11 -14.65 -10.55
C LYS A 276 -2.38 -13.92 -9.42
N PHE A 277 -1.10 -14.25 -9.25
CA PHE A 277 -0.22 -13.52 -8.32
C PHE A 277 1.11 -13.18 -9.00
N ALA A 278 1.83 -12.22 -8.43
CA ALA A 278 3.11 -11.73 -8.95
C ALA A 278 3.91 -11.01 -7.85
N ARG A 279 5.14 -10.62 -8.14
CA ARG A 279 5.98 -9.80 -7.22
C ARG A 279 5.33 -8.46 -6.88
N SER A 280 4.71 -7.82 -7.87
CA SER A 280 4.02 -6.54 -7.69
C SER A 280 2.87 -6.39 -8.67
N SER A 281 2.03 -5.39 -8.44
CA SER A 281 0.93 -5.04 -9.36
C SER A 281 1.41 -4.55 -10.73
N THR A 282 2.69 -4.16 -10.85
CA THR A 282 3.30 -3.69 -12.10
C THR A 282 3.81 -4.82 -12.99
N ALA A 283 3.87 -6.06 -12.49
CA ALA A 283 4.28 -7.21 -13.28
C ALA A 283 3.37 -7.39 -14.51
N ALA A 284 3.99 -7.60 -15.67
CA ALA A 284 3.27 -7.86 -16.92
C ALA A 284 2.35 -9.07 -16.76
N PHE A 285 1.17 -9.03 -17.40
CA PHE A 285 0.13 -10.02 -17.17
C PHE A 285 0.56 -11.45 -17.54
N ASP A 286 1.37 -11.62 -18.57
CA ASP A 286 1.95 -12.88 -19.01
C ASP A 286 3.05 -13.41 -18.08
N LYS A 287 3.57 -12.56 -17.19
CA LYS A 287 4.55 -12.92 -16.15
C LYS A 287 3.92 -13.29 -14.81
N ARG A 288 2.60 -13.21 -14.68
CA ARG A 288 1.88 -13.55 -13.45
C ARG A 288 1.60 -15.04 -13.38
N TYR A 289 1.78 -15.63 -12.22
CA TYR A 289 1.52 -17.05 -11.94
C TYR A 289 0.04 -17.29 -11.63
N PRO A 290 -0.53 -18.46 -11.99
CA PRO A 290 -1.88 -18.83 -11.56
C PRO A 290 -1.91 -19.14 -10.06
N ILE A 291 -3.01 -18.81 -9.40
CA ILE A 291 -3.21 -19.10 -7.95
C ILE A 291 -3.49 -20.59 -7.74
N ASP A 292 -4.32 -21.19 -8.61
CA ASP A 292 -4.80 -22.58 -8.49
C ASP A 292 -5.21 -22.92 -7.03
N ASN A 293 -4.64 -24.01 -6.48
CA ASN A 293 -4.87 -24.43 -5.09
C ASN A 293 -3.68 -24.10 -4.16
N LEU A 294 -2.88 -23.08 -4.49
CA LEU A 294 -1.72 -22.71 -3.68
C LEU A 294 -2.13 -22.00 -2.37
N SER A 295 -1.36 -22.23 -1.34
CA SER A 295 -1.39 -21.44 -0.09
C SER A 295 -0.62 -20.13 -0.25
N MET A 296 -0.75 -19.20 0.71
CA MET A 296 0.04 -17.98 0.77
C MET A 296 1.54 -18.27 0.75
N ASP A 297 2.01 -19.26 1.52
CA ASP A 297 3.42 -19.62 1.60
C ASP A 297 3.96 -20.24 0.31
N GLU A 298 3.16 -21.08 -0.35
CA GLU A 298 3.53 -21.66 -1.64
C GLU A 298 3.66 -20.58 -2.72
N MET A 299 2.73 -19.62 -2.76
CA MET A 299 2.82 -18.48 -3.68
C MET A 299 4.04 -17.60 -3.37
N PHE A 300 4.26 -17.27 -2.09
CA PHE A 300 5.40 -16.46 -1.68
C PHE A 300 6.73 -17.14 -1.99
N LYS A 301 6.83 -18.46 -1.80
CA LYS A 301 8.01 -19.23 -2.17
C LYS A 301 8.33 -19.13 -3.66
N ILE A 302 7.33 -19.21 -4.54
CA ILE A 302 7.52 -19.05 -6.00
C ILE A 302 8.11 -17.67 -6.29
N ILE A 303 7.57 -16.60 -5.67
CA ILE A 303 8.03 -15.22 -5.83
C ILE A 303 9.47 -15.03 -5.35
N THR A 304 9.80 -15.55 -4.17
CA THR A 304 11.17 -15.41 -3.62
C THR A 304 12.20 -16.22 -4.41
N ASP A 305 11.82 -17.40 -4.91
CA ASP A 305 12.69 -18.21 -5.77
C ASP A 305 12.96 -17.52 -7.12
N GLU A 306 11.95 -16.84 -7.70
CA GLU A 306 12.12 -16.00 -8.90
C GLU A 306 13.09 -14.84 -8.62
N TYR A 307 12.87 -14.09 -7.55
CA TYR A 307 13.72 -12.96 -7.15
C TYR A 307 15.19 -13.39 -6.99
N ARG A 308 15.45 -14.48 -6.27
CA ARG A 308 16.81 -15.00 -6.05
C ARG A 308 17.50 -15.41 -7.35
N LYS A 309 16.78 -16.03 -8.28
CA LYS A 309 17.29 -16.40 -9.61
C LYS A 309 17.67 -15.19 -10.45
N GLU A 310 16.93 -14.08 -10.33
CA GLU A 310 17.25 -12.84 -11.05
C GLU A 310 18.52 -12.15 -10.47
N LYS A 311 18.66 -12.13 -9.15
CA LYS A 311 19.84 -11.54 -8.48
C LYS A 311 21.13 -12.35 -8.65
N SER A 312 21.03 -13.64 -9.01
CA SER A 312 22.19 -14.52 -9.23
C SER A 312 22.72 -14.50 -10.68
N LYS A 313 22.08 -13.75 -11.58
CA LYS A 313 22.50 -13.52 -12.97
C LYS A 313 23.30 -12.23 -13.12
#